data_04ab7d3b9763446b753e81a6cbe84d68
#
_entry.id   04ab7d3b9763446b753e81a6cbe84d68
#
_cell.length_a   1.000
_cell.length_b   1.000
_cell.length_c   1.000
_cell.angle_alpha   90.00
_cell.angle_beta   90.00
_cell.angle_gamma   90.00
#
_symmetry.space_group_name_H-M   'P 1'
#
loop_
_entity.id
_entity.type
_entity.pdbx_description
1 polymer ?
#
loop_
_entity_poly.entity_id
_entity_poly.type
_entity_poly.pdbx_seq_one_letter_code
_entity_poly.pdbx_strand_id
1 'polypeptide(L)'
;MHDITDLPAWERLFKKIVWKQLGDMEGKKILDFGSGEGITANHFAEKNDVTAIEPSKEMLSNAWKDYEYTQIVGDVNALSAFKNETFDMIICHNVLEYIDDKAAVVKALARVLKKDGIISIVKHNRAGRVMQMAVLLDDFEKANEILDGKDSTASKFGTIRYYEDNDITKWEPQITVSDILGIRTFWDLQQNQQKHGDEAWQEKMLQLELRVSQMQE
;
A
#
# COMPACT_ATOMS: atom_id res chain seq x y z
N MET A 1 14.19 6.01 18.59
CA MET A 1 14.11 6.01 17.12
C MET A 1 13.79 4.60 16.69
N HIS A 2 12.69 4.44 15.97
CA HIS A 2 12.30 3.12 15.45
C HIS A 2 13.23 2.75 14.28
N ASP A 3 13.52 1.47 14.15
CA ASP A 3 14.33 0.96 13.04
C ASP A 3 13.48 0.02 12.18
N ILE A 4 13.60 0.12 10.87
CA ILE A 4 12.91 -0.78 9.93
C ILE A 4 13.29 -2.25 10.16
N THR A 5 14.42 -2.52 10.82
CA THR A 5 14.85 -3.87 11.20
C THR A 5 13.98 -4.48 12.31
N ASP A 6 13.21 -3.67 13.04
CA ASP A 6 12.24 -4.14 14.03
C ASP A 6 11.01 -4.80 13.39
N LEU A 7 10.79 -4.53 12.09
CA LEU A 7 9.69 -5.10 11.34
C LEU A 7 9.97 -6.56 10.93
N PRO A 8 8.92 -7.37 10.80
CA PRO A 8 9.03 -8.68 10.16
C PRO A 8 9.71 -8.58 8.79
N ALA A 9 10.49 -9.59 8.43
CA ALA A 9 11.32 -9.56 7.20
C ALA A 9 10.50 -9.25 5.92
N TRP A 10 9.29 -9.81 5.81
CA TRP A 10 8.38 -9.57 4.67
C TRP A 10 7.89 -8.12 4.61
N GLU A 11 7.63 -7.51 5.77
CA GLU A 11 7.16 -6.13 5.85
C GLU A 11 8.29 -5.15 5.57
N ARG A 12 9.47 -5.44 6.11
CA ARG A 12 10.70 -4.69 5.81
C ARG A 12 10.99 -4.64 4.32
N LEU A 13 10.93 -5.79 3.64
CA LEU A 13 11.10 -5.84 2.19
C LEU A 13 10.02 -5.04 1.48
N PHE A 14 8.76 -5.23 1.86
CA PHE A 14 7.63 -4.49 1.31
C PHE A 14 7.85 -2.97 1.40
N LYS A 15 8.16 -2.45 2.59
CA LYS A 15 8.42 -1.02 2.80
C LYS A 15 9.60 -0.52 1.97
N LYS A 16 10.71 -1.26 1.93
CA LYS A 16 11.89 -0.90 1.11
C LYS A 16 11.55 -0.81 -0.38
N ILE A 17 10.80 -1.76 -0.93
CA ILE A 17 10.38 -1.74 -2.34
C ILE A 17 9.49 -0.52 -2.60
N VAL A 18 8.45 -0.34 -1.80
CA VAL A 18 7.50 0.76 -1.97
C VAL A 18 8.19 2.13 -1.87
N TRP A 19 9.03 2.34 -0.87
CA TRP A 19 9.75 3.61 -0.73
C TRP A 19 10.70 3.88 -1.89
N LYS A 20 11.36 2.84 -2.44
CA LYS A 20 12.18 2.98 -3.65
C LYS A 20 11.35 3.31 -4.89
N GLN A 21 10.15 2.72 -5.01
CA GLN A 21 9.23 3.02 -6.11
C GLN A 21 8.66 4.44 -6.03
N LEU A 22 8.38 4.93 -4.82
CA LEU A 22 7.93 6.30 -4.57
C LEU A 22 9.05 7.34 -4.79
N GLY A 23 10.31 6.91 -4.65
CA GLY A 23 11.49 7.78 -4.82
C GLY A 23 11.73 8.72 -3.64
N ASP A 24 12.82 9.46 -3.74
CA ASP A 24 13.19 10.46 -2.76
C ASP A 24 12.36 11.74 -2.98
N MET A 25 11.66 12.17 -1.93
CA MET A 25 10.83 13.37 -1.94
C MET A 25 11.28 14.33 -0.84
N GLU A 26 11.28 15.63 -1.14
CA GLU A 26 11.61 16.68 -0.19
C GLU A 26 10.72 17.89 -0.38
N GLY A 27 10.27 18.50 0.74
CA GLY A 27 9.44 19.71 0.74
C GLY A 27 8.03 19.50 0.18
N LYS A 28 7.53 18.27 0.12
CA LYS A 28 6.21 17.92 -0.40
C LYS A 28 5.16 17.88 0.70
N LYS A 29 3.90 18.16 0.34
CA LYS A 29 2.74 17.86 1.16
C LYS A 29 2.22 16.48 0.81
N ILE A 30 2.31 15.55 1.75
CA ILE A 30 1.99 14.14 1.56
C ILE A 30 0.79 13.76 2.44
N LEU A 31 -0.18 13.07 1.87
CA LEU A 31 -1.26 12.41 2.60
C LEU A 31 -0.98 10.92 2.65
N ASP A 32 -0.89 10.33 3.84
CA ASP A 32 -0.90 8.89 4.06
C ASP A 32 -2.30 8.48 4.54
N PHE A 33 -3.13 7.99 3.62
CA PHE A 33 -4.52 7.61 3.85
C PHE A 33 -4.62 6.12 4.17
N GLY A 34 -5.07 5.79 5.38
CA GLY A 34 -5.00 4.45 5.95
C GLY A 34 -3.58 4.14 6.45
N SER A 35 -3.01 5.06 7.21
CA SER A 35 -1.59 5.04 7.58
C SER A 35 -1.20 3.90 8.53
N GLY A 36 -2.19 3.24 9.16
CA GLY A 36 -1.93 2.19 10.15
C GLY A 36 -1.08 2.68 11.30
N GLU A 37 0.03 2.00 11.57
CA GLU A 37 1.00 2.38 12.60
C GLU A 37 1.97 3.50 12.15
N GLY A 38 1.65 4.21 11.07
CA GLY A 38 2.37 5.40 10.63
C GLY A 38 3.80 5.16 10.14
N ILE A 39 4.20 3.93 9.84
CA ILE A 39 5.57 3.59 9.42
C ILE A 39 5.97 4.37 8.16
N THR A 40 5.08 4.42 7.17
CA THR A 40 5.31 5.15 5.92
C THR A 40 5.24 6.67 6.14
N ALA A 41 4.26 7.13 6.92
CA ALA A 41 4.16 8.54 7.31
C ALA A 41 5.44 9.03 8.00
N ASN A 42 5.93 8.28 9.00
CA ASN A 42 7.15 8.59 9.72
C ASN A 42 8.38 8.66 8.79
N HIS A 43 8.50 7.71 7.85
CA HIS A 43 9.61 7.69 6.89
C HIS A 43 9.66 8.96 6.04
N PHE A 44 8.54 9.39 5.49
CA PHE A 44 8.50 10.59 4.64
C PHE A 44 8.49 11.90 5.43
N ALA A 45 8.09 11.88 6.70
CA ALA A 45 8.03 13.07 7.55
C ALA A 45 9.43 13.66 7.86
N GLU A 46 10.50 12.90 7.67
CA GLU A 46 11.87 13.42 7.83
C GLU A 46 12.13 14.68 6.97
N LYS A 47 11.56 14.72 5.76
CA LYS A 47 11.84 15.78 4.77
C LYS A 47 10.58 16.42 4.19
N ASN A 48 9.40 16.06 4.65
CA ASN A 48 8.13 16.47 4.05
C ASN A 48 7.09 16.85 5.10
N ASP A 49 6.09 17.64 4.69
CA ASP A 49 4.88 17.92 5.47
C ASP A 49 3.88 16.77 5.29
N VAL A 50 3.80 15.88 6.26
CA VAL A 50 2.98 14.67 6.17
C VAL A 50 1.74 14.78 7.02
N THR A 51 0.60 14.43 6.45
CA THR A 51 -0.67 14.19 7.15
C THR A 51 -1.04 12.71 7.03
N ALA A 52 -1.26 12.05 8.16
CA ALA A 52 -1.67 10.65 8.25
C ALA A 52 -3.11 10.56 8.74
N ILE A 53 -3.96 9.82 8.04
CA ILE A 53 -5.36 9.54 8.42
C ILE A 53 -5.52 8.04 8.64
N GLU A 54 -6.02 7.65 9.83
CA GLU A 54 -6.24 6.25 10.20
C GLU A 54 -7.46 6.14 11.12
N PRO A 55 -8.45 5.28 10.82
CA PRO A 55 -9.61 5.11 11.68
C PRO A 55 -9.33 4.34 12.97
N SER A 56 -8.34 3.46 13.01
CA SER A 56 -8.02 2.63 14.18
C SER A 56 -7.20 3.41 15.21
N LYS A 57 -7.82 3.72 16.34
CA LYS A 57 -7.13 4.34 17.49
C LYS A 57 -6.03 3.43 18.06
N GLU A 58 -6.20 2.12 17.96
CA GLU A 58 -5.22 1.15 18.42
C GLU A 58 -3.93 1.25 17.58
N MET A 59 -4.05 1.25 16.24
CA MET A 59 -2.90 1.44 15.36
C MET A 59 -2.20 2.79 15.59
N LEU A 60 -2.99 3.85 15.77
CA LEU A 60 -2.46 5.17 16.05
C LEU A 60 -1.72 5.26 17.41
N SER A 61 -2.11 4.46 18.40
CA SER A 61 -1.41 4.43 19.70
C SER A 61 -0.02 3.80 19.59
N ASN A 62 0.21 2.97 18.58
CA ASN A 62 1.50 2.30 18.30
C ASN A 62 2.27 2.99 17.17
N ALA A 63 1.82 4.18 16.73
CA ALA A 63 2.39 4.83 15.57
C ALA A 63 3.83 5.27 15.78
N TRP A 64 4.65 5.03 14.75
CA TRP A 64 6.00 5.57 14.68
C TRP A 64 5.96 7.08 14.56
N LYS A 65 6.68 7.76 15.45
CA LYS A 65 6.73 9.24 15.55
C LYS A 65 8.13 9.75 15.87
N ASP A 66 9.11 9.25 15.16
CA ASP A 66 10.48 9.77 15.28
C ASP A 66 10.61 11.14 14.63
N TYR A 67 9.75 11.42 13.64
CA TYR A 67 9.62 12.72 12.98
C TYR A 67 8.21 13.27 13.18
N GLU A 68 8.09 14.59 13.20
CA GLU A 68 6.80 15.29 13.38
C GLU A 68 5.93 15.17 12.13
N TYR A 69 4.68 14.72 12.30
CA TYR A 69 3.65 14.75 11.27
C TYR A 69 2.26 14.89 11.88
N THR A 70 1.32 15.42 11.11
CA THR A 70 -0.08 15.55 11.54
C THR A 70 -0.76 14.19 11.51
N GLN A 71 -1.40 13.79 12.62
CA GLN A 71 -2.12 12.54 12.74
C GLN A 71 -3.59 12.80 13.03
N ILE A 72 -4.47 12.22 12.20
CA ILE A 72 -5.92 12.40 12.27
C ILE A 72 -6.60 11.03 12.45
N VAL A 73 -7.38 10.90 13.52
CA VAL A 73 -8.28 9.75 13.67
C VAL A 73 -9.49 9.97 12.77
N GLY A 74 -9.66 9.15 11.74
CA GLY A 74 -10.77 9.33 10.80
C GLY A 74 -10.72 8.42 9.59
N ASP A 75 -11.73 8.53 8.79
CA ASP A 75 -11.94 7.88 7.51
C ASP A 75 -11.97 8.90 6.36
N VAL A 76 -12.59 8.53 5.22
CA VAL A 76 -12.75 9.42 4.05
C VAL A 76 -13.41 10.76 4.38
N ASN A 77 -14.25 10.82 5.40
CA ASN A 77 -14.95 12.06 5.80
C ASN A 77 -13.95 13.12 6.32
N ALA A 78 -12.83 12.71 6.90
CA ALA A 78 -11.78 13.62 7.34
C ALA A 78 -11.20 14.45 6.19
N LEU A 79 -11.26 13.94 4.95
CA LEU A 79 -10.81 14.67 3.76
C LEU A 79 -11.59 15.96 3.49
N SER A 80 -12.82 16.09 4.02
CA SER A 80 -13.65 17.30 3.89
C SER A 80 -13.01 18.54 4.54
N ALA A 81 -12.11 18.35 5.51
CA ALA A 81 -11.39 19.44 6.16
C ALA A 81 -10.30 20.07 5.26
N PHE A 82 -9.91 19.40 4.17
CA PHE A 82 -8.89 19.89 3.26
C PHE A 82 -9.49 20.56 2.02
N LYS A 83 -8.82 21.61 1.58
CA LYS A 83 -9.15 22.28 0.32
C LYS A 83 -8.81 21.36 -0.87
N ASN A 84 -9.41 21.67 -2.03
CA ASN A 84 -9.01 21.04 -3.27
C ASN A 84 -7.51 21.30 -3.54
N GLU A 85 -6.86 20.36 -4.21
CA GLU A 85 -5.48 20.53 -4.66
C GLU A 85 -4.50 20.88 -3.51
N THR A 86 -4.61 20.17 -2.38
CA THR A 86 -3.79 20.39 -1.19
C THR A 86 -2.49 19.60 -1.22
N PHE A 87 -2.52 18.32 -1.64
CA PHE A 87 -1.40 17.40 -1.51
C PHE A 87 -0.66 17.20 -2.83
N ASP A 88 0.67 17.11 -2.76
CA ASP A 88 1.53 16.77 -3.89
C ASP A 88 1.53 15.26 -4.16
N MET A 89 1.42 14.47 -3.09
CA MET A 89 1.40 13.01 -3.11
C MET A 89 0.33 12.49 -2.17
N ILE A 90 -0.36 11.44 -2.61
CA ILE A 90 -1.26 10.64 -1.76
C ILE A 90 -0.78 9.20 -1.76
N ILE A 91 -0.65 8.61 -0.58
CA ILE A 91 -0.31 7.22 -0.34
C ILE A 91 -1.58 6.53 0.17
N CYS A 92 -2.03 5.48 -0.52
CA CYS A 92 -3.22 4.70 -0.16
C CYS A 92 -2.90 3.21 -0.35
N HIS A 93 -2.25 2.63 0.64
CA HIS A 93 -1.67 1.30 0.53
C HIS A 93 -2.44 0.26 1.35
N ASN A 94 -2.95 -0.79 0.69
CA ASN A 94 -3.76 -1.86 1.29
C ASN A 94 -4.98 -1.30 2.04
N VAL A 95 -5.72 -0.40 1.41
CA VAL A 95 -6.87 0.29 2.01
C VAL A 95 -8.15 0.07 1.19
N LEU A 96 -8.11 0.34 -0.12
CA LEU A 96 -9.32 0.37 -0.94
C LEU A 96 -10.05 -0.98 -0.96
N GLU A 97 -9.35 -2.09 -0.89
CA GLU A 97 -9.93 -3.43 -0.88
C GLU A 97 -10.81 -3.72 0.34
N TYR A 98 -10.65 -2.94 1.41
CA TYR A 98 -11.46 -3.06 2.64
C TYR A 98 -12.63 -2.09 2.69
N ILE A 99 -12.76 -1.21 1.71
CA ILE A 99 -13.79 -0.17 1.63
C ILE A 99 -14.92 -0.62 0.73
N ASP A 100 -16.17 -0.36 1.13
CA ASP A 100 -17.35 -0.70 0.34
C ASP A 100 -17.48 0.24 -0.87
N ASP A 101 -17.50 1.54 -0.65
CA ASP A 101 -17.59 2.55 -1.72
C ASP A 101 -16.22 3.09 -2.11
N LYS A 102 -15.47 2.29 -2.87
CA LYS A 102 -14.15 2.65 -3.37
C LYS A 102 -14.18 3.88 -4.28
N ALA A 103 -15.25 4.01 -5.07
CA ALA A 103 -15.41 5.13 -6.01
C ALA A 103 -15.52 6.46 -5.28
N ALA A 104 -16.29 6.53 -4.19
CA ALA A 104 -16.38 7.74 -3.38
C ALA A 104 -15.03 8.11 -2.75
N VAL A 105 -14.27 7.10 -2.27
CA VAL A 105 -12.94 7.35 -1.70
C VAL A 105 -11.97 7.86 -2.75
N VAL A 106 -11.89 7.22 -3.92
CA VAL A 106 -10.98 7.64 -5.01
C VAL A 106 -11.31 9.06 -5.48
N LYS A 107 -12.60 9.42 -5.62
CA LYS A 107 -13.03 10.80 -5.93
C LYS A 107 -12.61 11.80 -4.85
N ALA A 108 -12.75 11.44 -3.58
CA ALA A 108 -12.37 12.32 -2.47
C ALA A 108 -10.84 12.52 -2.42
N LEU A 109 -10.06 11.48 -2.67
CA LEU A 109 -8.59 11.57 -2.79
C LEU A 109 -8.19 12.44 -3.99
N ALA A 110 -8.79 12.22 -5.17
CA ALA A 110 -8.53 13.02 -6.36
C ALA A 110 -8.82 14.52 -6.14
N ARG A 111 -9.89 14.85 -5.42
CA ARG A 111 -10.23 16.24 -5.10
C ARG A 111 -9.15 16.96 -4.31
N VAL A 112 -8.52 16.29 -3.35
CA VAL A 112 -7.48 16.91 -2.51
C VAL A 112 -6.07 16.79 -3.11
N LEU A 113 -5.89 15.99 -4.17
CA LEU A 113 -4.66 15.92 -4.91
C LEU A 113 -4.48 17.14 -5.81
N LYS A 114 -3.27 17.67 -5.92
CA LYS A 114 -2.92 18.70 -6.90
C LYS A 114 -2.98 18.14 -8.33
N LYS A 115 -3.11 19.02 -9.33
CA LYS A 115 -3.24 18.63 -10.75
C LYS A 115 -2.06 17.79 -11.25
N ASP A 116 -0.86 18.12 -10.82
CA ASP A 116 0.37 17.39 -11.17
C ASP A 116 0.81 16.44 -10.05
N GLY A 117 -0.09 16.15 -9.12
CA GLY A 117 0.17 15.26 -8.00
C GLY A 117 0.04 13.79 -8.39
N ILE A 118 0.58 12.92 -7.54
CA ILE A 118 0.59 11.47 -7.75
C ILE A 118 -0.18 10.78 -6.62
N ILE A 119 -1.01 9.80 -6.98
CA ILE A 119 -1.58 8.84 -6.02
C ILE A 119 -0.86 7.52 -6.18
N SER A 120 -0.24 7.04 -5.11
CA SER A 120 0.27 5.68 -5.03
C SER A 120 -0.75 4.78 -4.37
N ILE A 121 -1.19 3.76 -5.09
CA ILE A 121 -2.15 2.77 -4.59
C ILE A 121 -1.47 1.41 -4.59
N VAL A 122 -1.44 0.74 -3.43
CA VAL A 122 -1.04 -0.66 -3.32
C VAL A 122 -2.28 -1.48 -2.99
N LYS A 123 -2.46 -2.57 -3.72
CA LYS A 123 -3.59 -3.50 -3.55
C LYS A 123 -3.13 -4.96 -3.61
N HIS A 124 -3.95 -5.84 -3.08
CA HIS A 124 -3.75 -7.28 -3.25
C HIS A 124 -3.91 -7.69 -4.72
N ASN A 125 -2.93 -8.43 -5.25
CA ASN A 125 -2.99 -9.01 -6.59
C ASN A 125 -3.83 -10.29 -6.58
N ARG A 126 -4.98 -10.28 -7.28
CA ARG A 126 -5.88 -11.44 -7.39
C ARG A 126 -5.17 -12.65 -8.00
N ALA A 127 -4.47 -12.48 -9.13
CA ALA A 127 -3.77 -13.56 -9.80
C ALA A 127 -2.68 -14.16 -8.92
N GLY A 128 -1.90 -13.32 -8.24
CA GLY A 128 -0.91 -13.77 -7.26
C GLY A 128 -1.53 -14.57 -6.12
N ARG A 129 -2.72 -14.15 -5.65
CA ARG A 129 -3.43 -14.90 -4.60
C ARG A 129 -3.95 -16.26 -5.09
N VAL A 130 -4.47 -16.33 -6.30
CA VAL A 130 -4.85 -17.61 -6.93
C VAL A 130 -3.66 -18.56 -7.00
N MET A 131 -2.50 -18.05 -7.46
CA MET A 131 -1.27 -18.84 -7.55
C MET A 131 -0.83 -19.35 -6.17
N GLN A 132 -0.92 -18.53 -5.12
CA GLN A 132 -0.63 -18.97 -3.74
C GLN A 132 -1.57 -20.09 -3.29
N MET A 133 -2.87 -19.96 -3.55
CA MET A 133 -3.84 -20.98 -3.15
C MET A 133 -3.54 -22.30 -3.85
N ALA A 134 -3.37 -22.29 -5.18
CA ALA A 134 -3.19 -23.50 -5.96
C ALA A 134 -1.81 -24.17 -5.74
N VAL A 135 -0.73 -23.36 -5.69
CA VAL A 135 0.66 -23.90 -5.73
C VAL A 135 1.24 -24.10 -4.33
N LEU A 136 0.97 -23.17 -3.40
CA LEU A 136 1.61 -23.21 -2.08
C LEU A 136 0.71 -23.87 -1.02
N LEU A 137 -0.61 -23.77 -1.16
CA LEU A 137 -1.58 -24.26 -0.17
C LEU A 137 -2.39 -25.46 -0.64
N ASP A 138 -2.25 -25.86 -1.92
CA ASP A 138 -3.01 -26.97 -2.53
C ASP A 138 -4.53 -26.82 -2.36
N ASP A 139 -5.00 -25.56 -2.30
CA ASP A 139 -6.40 -25.20 -2.09
C ASP A 139 -7.02 -24.76 -3.43
N PHE A 140 -7.36 -25.75 -4.27
CA PHE A 140 -7.94 -25.49 -5.59
C PHE A 140 -9.37 -24.93 -5.50
N GLU A 141 -10.12 -25.28 -4.46
CA GLU A 141 -11.47 -24.76 -4.25
C GLU A 141 -11.41 -23.25 -4.03
N LYS A 142 -10.55 -22.78 -3.12
CA LYS A 142 -10.36 -21.37 -2.85
C LYS A 142 -9.76 -20.62 -4.05
N ALA A 143 -8.85 -21.25 -4.78
CA ALA A 143 -8.30 -20.69 -6.02
C ALA A 143 -9.40 -20.41 -7.05
N ASN A 144 -10.30 -21.37 -7.29
CA ASN A 144 -11.44 -21.21 -8.20
C ASN A 144 -12.43 -20.15 -7.71
N GLU A 145 -12.75 -20.11 -6.41
CA GLU A 145 -13.61 -19.06 -5.85
C GLU A 145 -13.08 -17.66 -6.14
N ILE A 146 -11.76 -17.45 -5.98
CA ILE A 146 -11.12 -16.15 -6.24
C ILE A 146 -11.13 -15.82 -7.74
N LEU A 147 -10.92 -16.81 -8.61
CA LEU A 147 -11.05 -16.68 -10.07
C LEU A 147 -12.47 -16.29 -10.49
N ASP A 148 -13.49 -16.87 -9.85
CA ASP A 148 -14.89 -16.57 -10.07
C ASP A 148 -15.32 -15.20 -9.51
N GLY A 149 -14.37 -14.44 -8.96
CA GLY A 149 -14.61 -13.09 -8.45
C GLY A 149 -15.12 -13.01 -7.03
N LYS A 150 -15.11 -14.14 -6.27
CA LYS A 150 -15.47 -14.10 -4.86
C LYS A 150 -14.41 -13.38 -4.04
N ASP A 151 -14.88 -12.72 -3.00
CA ASP A 151 -14.03 -12.04 -2.02
C ASP A 151 -13.20 -13.04 -1.20
N SER A 152 -12.08 -12.58 -0.67
CA SER A 152 -11.30 -13.34 0.29
C SER A 152 -11.27 -12.64 1.65
N THR A 153 -10.84 -13.35 2.69
CA THR A 153 -10.81 -12.80 4.05
C THR A 153 -9.37 -12.66 4.52
N ALA A 154 -9.02 -11.45 4.98
CA ALA A 154 -7.79 -11.22 5.73
C ALA A 154 -8.04 -11.38 7.23
N SER A 155 -7.12 -12.03 7.93
CA SER A 155 -7.29 -12.35 9.35
C SER A 155 -7.44 -11.12 10.26
N LYS A 156 -6.80 -10.00 9.89
CA LYS A 156 -6.80 -8.76 10.71
C LYS A 156 -7.81 -7.71 10.24
N PHE A 157 -8.06 -7.61 8.93
CA PHE A 157 -8.74 -6.46 8.33
C PHE A 157 -10.10 -6.78 7.69
N GLY A 158 -10.54 -8.03 7.76
CA GLY A 158 -11.84 -8.46 7.25
C GLY A 158 -11.79 -8.86 5.76
N THR A 159 -12.84 -8.54 5.03
CA THR A 159 -13.04 -9.00 3.66
C THR A 159 -12.19 -8.21 2.67
N ILE A 160 -11.41 -8.91 1.85
CA ILE A 160 -10.68 -8.34 0.71
C ILE A 160 -11.60 -8.39 -0.50
N ARG A 161 -12.02 -7.22 -0.98
CA ARG A 161 -12.84 -7.04 -2.19
C ARG A 161 -11.95 -6.57 -3.32
N TYR A 162 -11.59 -7.51 -4.19
CA TYR A 162 -10.71 -7.23 -5.32
C TYR A 162 -11.33 -6.24 -6.30
N TYR A 163 -10.49 -5.47 -6.96
CA TYR A 163 -10.82 -4.57 -8.05
C TYR A 163 -9.70 -4.55 -9.09
N GLU A 164 -10.02 -4.17 -10.31
CA GLU A 164 -9.05 -4.13 -11.40
C GLU A 164 -8.41 -2.73 -11.51
N ASP A 165 -7.22 -2.64 -12.14
CA ASP A 165 -6.49 -1.38 -12.24
C ASP A 165 -7.27 -0.32 -13.02
N ASN A 166 -8.00 -0.74 -14.06
CA ASN A 166 -8.83 0.15 -14.86
C ASN A 166 -10.13 0.60 -14.14
N ASP A 167 -10.48 0.03 -13.00
CA ASP A 167 -11.64 0.50 -12.23
C ASP A 167 -11.36 1.88 -11.62
N ILE A 168 -10.10 2.18 -11.28
CA ILE A 168 -9.70 3.49 -10.76
C ILE A 168 -10.07 4.62 -11.72
N THR A 169 -9.73 4.46 -13.01
CA THR A 169 -10.08 5.45 -14.04
C THR A 169 -11.57 5.51 -14.38
N LYS A 170 -12.31 4.40 -14.19
CA LYS A 170 -13.77 4.41 -14.29
C LYS A 170 -14.42 5.16 -13.14
N TRP A 171 -13.88 5.01 -11.93
CA TRP A 171 -14.39 5.72 -10.75
C TRP A 171 -14.08 7.21 -10.78
N GLU A 172 -12.88 7.58 -11.27
CA GLU A 172 -12.47 8.98 -11.41
C GLU A 172 -11.69 9.20 -12.72
N PRO A 173 -12.40 9.65 -13.79
CA PRO A 173 -11.80 9.80 -15.12
C PRO A 173 -10.68 10.84 -15.24
N GLN A 174 -10.48 11.68 -14.23
CA GLN A 174 -9.37 12.65 -14.19
C GLN A 174 -8.06 12.00 -13.77
N ILE A 175 -8.11 10.78 -13.19
CA ILE A 175 -6.92 10.00 -12.84
C ILE A 175 -6.51 9.12 -14.02
N THR A 176 -5.23 9.14 -14.36
CA THR A 176 -4.60 8.22 -15.30
C THR A 176 -3.69 7.26 -14.55
N VAL A 177 -3.77 5.97 -14.85
CA VAL A 177 -2.78 5.00 -14.36
C VAL A 177 -1.54 5.14 -15.24
N SER A 178 -0.43 5.59 -14.66
CA SER A 178 0.85 5.77 -15.38
C SER A 178 1.69 4.49 -15.36
N ASP A 179 1.79 3.88 -14.19
CA ASP A 179 2.67 2.73 -13.96
C ASP A 179 1.98 1.68 -13.10
N ILE A 180 2.24 0.42 -13.40
CA ILE A 180 1.85 -0.73 -12.59
C ILE A 180 3.13 -1.46 -12.20
N LEU A 181 3.43 -1.49 -10.91
CA LEU A 181 4.69 -2.00 -10.40
C LEU A 181 4.46 -3.21 -9.48
N GLY A 182 5.26 -4.25 -9.64
CA GLY A 182 5.21 -5.43 -8.78
C GLY A 182 5.79 -5.16 -7.40
N ILE A 183 5.24 -5.80 -6.37
CA ILE A 183 5.74 -5.80 -5.01
C ILE A 183 5.69 -7.23 -4.47
N ARG A 184 6.83 -7.75 -4.01
CA ARG A 184 6.95 -9.13 -3.48
C ARG A 184 6.57 -10.20 -4.50
N THR A 185 6.99 -10.04 -5.74
CA THR A 185 6.70 -10.96 -6.85
C THR A 185 7.28 -12.35 -6.60
N PHE A 186 8.48 -12.44 -6.05
CA PHE A 186 9.18 -13.70 -5.78
C PHE A 186 9.28 -14.06 -4.30
N TRP A 187 9.26 -13.06 -3.41
CA TRP A 187 9.41 -13.30 -1.98
C TRP A 187 8.46 -14.35 -1.45
N ASP A 188 7.18 -14.23 -1.78
CA ASP A 188 6.13 -15.11 -1.28
C ASP A 188 6.21 -16.55 -1.83
N LEU A 189 6.96 -16.75 -2.91
CA LEU A 189 7.22 -18.08 -3.48
C LEU A 189 8.32 -18.83 -2.73
N GLN A 190 9.17 -18.14 -1.97
CA GLN A 190 10.20 -18.77 -1.16
C GLN A 190 9.65 -19.25 0.18
N GLN A 191 9.53 -20.57 0.35
CA GLN A 191 8.96 -21.19 1.56
C GLN A 191 9.99 -21.48 2.66
N ASN A 192 11.29 -21.32 2.40
CA ASN A 192 12.32 -21.55 3.39
C ASN A 192 12.48 -20.34 4.33
N GLN A 193 11.92 -20.46 5.54
CA GLN A 193 11.93 -19.40 6.56
C GLN A 193 13.34 -18.99 7.01
N GLN A 194 14.33 -19.89 6.94
CA GLN A 194 15.72 -19.55 7.27
C GLN A 194 16.29 -18.52 6.29
N LYS A 195 15.93 -18.62 5.00
CA LYS A 195 16.33 -17.62 3.99
C LYS A 195 15.67 -16.27 4.25
N HIS A 196 14.40 -16.25 4.70
CA HIS A 196 13.72 -15.01 5.06
C HIS A 196 14.42 -14.26 6.20
N GLY A 197 15.10 -14.97 7.12
CA GLY A 197 15.91 -14.38 8.18
C GLY A 197 17.33 -13.98 7.78
N ASP A 198 17.81 -14.37 6.59
CA ASP A 198 19.17 -14.07 6.12
C ASP A 198 19.23 -12.71 5.44
N GLU A 199 19.96 -11.76 6.04
CA GLU A 199 20.07 -10.39 5.52
C GLU A 199 20.74 -10.32 4.13
N ALA A 200 21.75 -11.16 3.85
CA ALA A 200 22.41 -11.18 2.55
C ALA A 200 21.47 -11.70 1.45
N TRP A 201 20.62 -12.66 1.80
CA TRP A 201 19.57 -13.13 0.90
C TRP A 201 18.48 -12.08 0.69
N GLN A 202 18.04 -11.39 1.77
CA GLN A 202 17.05 -10.32 1.69
C GLN A 202 17.51 -9.19 0.75
N GLU A 203 18.80 -8.79 0.83
CA GLU A 203 19.32 -7.75 -0.04
C GLU A 203 19.34 -8.19 -1.52
N LYS A 204 19.73 -9.42 -1.81
CA LYS A 204 19.68 -9.97 -3.18
C LYS A 204 18.24 -10.03 -3.69
N MET A 205 17.30 -10.43 -2.85
CA MET A 205 15.88 -10.46 -3.18
C MET A 205 15.34 -9.05 -3.43
N LEU A 206 15.69 -8.07 -2.61
CA LEU A 206 15.30 -6.67 -2.82
C LEU A 206 15.76 -6.16 -4.20
N GLN A 207 17.03 -6.42 -4.57
CA GLN A 207 17.56 -5.99 -5.87
C GLN A 207 16.82 -6.67 -7.03
N LEU A 208 16.47 -7.94 -6.89
CA LEU A 208 15.73 -8.68 -7.91
C LEU A 208 14.29 -8.15 -8.03
N GLU A 209 13.59 -7.96 -6.91
CA GLU A 209 12.22 -7.42 -6.86
C GLU A 209 12.14 -6.04 -7.51
N LEU A 210 13.10 -5.15 -7.24
CA LEU A 210 13.16 -3.82 -7.85
C LEU A 210 13.35 -3.87 -9.37
N ARG A 211 14.13 -4.82 -9.88
CA ARG A 211 14.30 -5.01 -11.33
C ARG A 211 13.03 -5.52 -12.00
N VAL A 212 12.42 -6.52 -11.39
CA VAL A 212 11.23 -7.18 -11.96
C VAL A 212 9.98 -6.30 -11.84
N SER A 213 9.90 -5.49 -10.79
CA SER A 213 8.74 -4.61 -10.58
C SER A 213 8.46 -3.66 -11.75
N GLN A 214 9.46 -3.38 -12.58
CA GLN A 214 9.37 -2.48 -13.74
C GLN A 214 9.23 -3.21 -15.08
N MET A 215 9.26 -4.55 -15.07
CA MET A 215 9.09 -5.33 -16.30
C MET A 215 7.60 -5.33 -16.68
N GLN A 216 7.31 -4.79 -17.86
CA GLN A 216 6.02 -4.97 -18.51
C GLN A 216 6.04 -6.33 -19.21
N GLU A 217 5.04 -7.19 -18.95
CA GLU A 217 4.83 -8.41 -19.72
C GLU A 217 4.23 -8.10 -21.10
#